data_b5dbb67dc21aca96ba817984ae7fd112
#
_entry.id   b5dbb67dc21aca96ba817984ae7fd112
#
_cell.length_a   1.000
_cell.length_b   1.000
_cell.length_c   1.000
_cell.angle_alpha   90.00
_cell.angle_beta   90.00
_cell.angle_gamma   90.00
#
_symmetry.space_group_name_H-M   'P 1'
#
loop_
_entity.id
_entity.type
_entity.pdbx_description
1 polymer ?
#
loop_
_entity_poly.entity_id
_entity_poly.type
_entity_poly.pdbx_seq_one_letter_code
_entity_poly.pdbx_strand_id
1 'polypeptide(L)'
;MEPAAGARIWTVEAFTGRRPAGAGDLSVETHGIAPIPEQDRYGRPGRMFTVWFAPQITMTGVFTGTLAITLGLGLWLGLAAVAIGTIIGSLPVAYLCTWGPRTGTAQLPNSRMAFGPLVVLPGVLQWLSSIAWDGLVGLFGGEALALLLGIPFWLAVLIVLSAQGIVGFFGYEVIHRVQAVLTV
;
A
#
# COMPACT_ATOMS: atom_id res chain seq x y z
N MET A 1 17.65 -25.80 -26.84
CA MET A 1 16.30 -25.56 -26.38
C MET A 1 16.43 -24.57 -25.22
N GLU A 2 16.37 -23.28 -25.52
CA GLU A 2 16.50 -22.23 -24.47
C GLU A 2 15.26 -22.26 -23.56
N PRO A 3 15.41 -22.23 -22.23
CA PRO A 3 14.27 -22.15 -21.35
C PRO A 3 13.56 -20.81 -21.57
N ALA A 4 12.25 -20.88 -21.74
CA ALA A 4 11.38 -19.74 -22.00
C ALA A 4 11.69 -18.58 -21.05
N ALA A 5 11.78 -17.35 -21.58
CA ALA A 5 12.13 -16.12 -20.89
C ALA A 5 11.29 -15.85 -19.60
N GLY A 6 10.13 -16.51 -19.46
CA GLY A 6 9.26 -16.42 -18.28
C GLY A 6 9.75 -17.11 -17.01
N ALA A 7 10.74 -18.03 -17.10
CA ALA A 7 11.21 -18.78 -15.93
C ALA A 7 12.26 -18.02 -15.08
N ARG A 8 12.86 -16.96 -15.62
CA ARG A 8 13.91 -16.19 -14.93
C ARG A 8 13.41 -15.11 -13.96
N ILE A 9 12.11 -14.84 -13.93
CA ILE A 9 11.53 -13.76 -13.11
C ILE A 9 11.57 -14.07 -11.62
N TRP A 10 11.76 -15.34 -11.24
CA TRP A 10 11.70 -15.80 -9.84
C TRP A 10 13.04 -16.23 -9.26
N THR A 11 14.16 -16.01 -9.96
CA THR A 11 15.47 -16.26 -9.37
C THR A 11 15.80 -15.16 -8.37
N VAL A 12 16.53 -15.51 -7.31
CA VAL A 12 17.00 -14.57 -6.29
C VAL A 12 17.77 -13.40 -6.91
N GLU A 13 18.40 -13.60 -8.08
CA GLU A 13 19.11 -12.58 -8.85
C GLU A 13 18.19 -11.48 -9.41
N ALA A 14 16.96 -11.82 -9.82
CA ALA A 14 15.97 -10.82 -10.26
C ALA A 14 15.56 -9.87 -9.12
N PHE A 15 15.63 -10.33 -7.86
CA PHE A 15 15.35 -9.51 -6.69
C PHE A 15 16.58 -8.75 -6.16
N THR A 16 17.78 -9.03 -6.66
CA THR A 16 19.03 -8.31 -6.32
C THR A 16 19.37 -7.20 -7.31
N GLY A 17 18.48 -6.91 -8.24
CA GLY A 17 18.65 -5.90 -9.30
C GLY A 17 19.24 -4.59 -8.76
N ARG A 18 20.20 -4.05 -9.49
CA ARG A 18 20.79 -2.72 -9.21
C ARG A 18 19.66 -1.69 -9.18
N ARG A 19 19.69 -0.80 -8.20
CA ARG A 19 18.81 0.36 -8.22
C ARG A 19 19.09 1.14 -9.51
N PRO A 20 18.07 1.57 -10.27
CA PRO A 20 18.28 2.47 -11.39
C PRO A 20 19.02 3.73 -10.87
N ALA A 21 19.81 4.35 -11.76
CA ALA A 21 20.44 5.63 -11.46
C ALA A 21 19.35 6.64 -11.08
N GLY A 22 19.41 7.20 -9.87
CA GLY A 22 18.35 8.06 -9.32
C GLY A 22 17.43 7.38 -8.29
N ALA A 23 17.43 6.06 -8.16
CA ALA A 23 16.70 5.36 -7.09
C ALA A 23 17.37 5.64 -5.73
N GLY A 24 16.91 6.62 -5.05
CA GLY A 24 17.47 7.13 -3.78
C GLY A 24 17.57 8.63 -3.72
N ASP A 25 17.33 9.30 -4.85
CA ASP A 25 17.18 10.75 -4.91
C ASP A 25 15.73 11.15 -4.54
N LEU A 26 15.56 12.37 -4.03
CA LEU A 26 14.25 12.98 -3.76
C LEU A 26 13.57 13.47 -5.05
N SER A 27 13.81 12.80 -6.17
CA SER A 27 13.19 13.13 -7.46
C SER A 27 11.75 12.63 -7.50
N VAL A 28 10.90 13.42 -8.13
CA VAL A 28 9.50 13.05 -8.36
C VAL A 28 9.44 11.84 -9.32
N GLU A 29 8.59 10.86 -9.03
CA GLU A 29 8.35 9.71 -9.89
C GLU A 29 7.79 10.15 -11.26
N THR A 30 8.47 9.83 -12.33
CA THR A 30 8.12 10.28 -13.69
C THR A 30 7.54 9.18 -14.59
N HIS A 31 7.59 7.91 -14.16
CA HIS A 31 7.07 6.79 -14.98
C HIS A 31 5.54 6.82 -15.15
N GLY A 32 4.82 7.43 -14.21
CA GLY A 32 3.37 7.53 -14.26
C GLY A 32 2.70 6.13 -14.32
N ILE A 33 1.81 5.92 -15.32
CA ILE A 33 1.10 4.65 -15.54
C ILE A 33 1.76 3.76 -16.60
N ALA A 34 2.87 4.19 -17.20
CA ALA A 34 3.59 3.41 -18.21
C ALA A 34 4.23 2.17 -17.59
N PRO A 35 4.31 1.05 -18.33
CA PRO A 35 5.01 -0.14 -17.86
C PRO A 35 6.50 0.15 -17.59
N ILE A 36 6.98 -0.24 -16.42
CA ILE A 36 8.40 -0.11 -16.07
C ILE A 36 9.17 -1.18 -16.84
N PRO A 37 10.22 -0.80 -17.62
CA PRO A 37 11.08 -1.74 -18.33
C PRO A 37 11.71 -2.76 -17.36
N GLU A 38 11.99 -3.98 -17.83
CA GLU A 38 12.50 -5.04 -16.94
C GLU A 38 13.83 -4.68 -16.26
N GLN A 39 14.71 -3.97 -16.96
CA GLN A 39 16.00 -3.53 -16.44
C GLN A 39 15.88 -2.51 -15.30
N ASP A 40 14.76 -1.79 -15.22
CA ASP A 40 14.53 -0.73 -14.25
C ASP A 40 13.69 -1.24 -13.05
N ARG A 41 13.24 -2.50 -13.09
CA ARG A 41 12.49 -3.12 -12.00
C ARG A 41 13.43 -3.54 -10.88
N TYR A 42 13.17 -3.08 -9.67
CA TYR A 42 13.96 -3.40 -8.49
C TYR A 42 13.07 -3.60 -7.27
N GLY A 43 13.59 -4.28 -6.28
CA GLY A 43 12.91 -4.52 -5.01
C GLY A 43 13.38 -5.80 -4.33
N ARG A 44 13.10 -5.91 -3.04
CA ARG A 44 13.35 -7.12 -2.24
C ARG A 44 12.10 -7.46 -1.46
N PRO A 45 11.78 -8.75 -1.24
CA PRO A 45 10.59 -9.15 -0.48
C PRO A 45 10.54 -8.54 0.92
N GLY A 46 11.69 -8.45 1.63
CA GLY A 46 11.76 -7.81 2.94
C GLY A 46 11.42 -6.32 2.91
N ARG A 47 11.78 -5.62 1.84
CA ARG A 47 11.40 -4.21 1.64
C ARG A 47 9.89 -4.06 1.42
N MET A 48 9.27 -4.97 0.68
CA MET A 48 7.83 -5.01 0.51
C MET A 48 7.11 -5.30 1.84
N PHE A 49 7.67 -6.21 2.64
CA PHE A 49 7.10 -6.51 3.95
C PHE A 49 7.04 -5.25 4.83
N THR A 50 8.12 -4.47 4.95
CA THR A 50 8.12 -3.25 5.78
C THR A 50 7.13 -2.20 5.28
N VAL A 51 7.02 -2.01 3.96
CA VAL A 51 6.07 -1.06 3.35
C VAL A 51 4.61 -1.43 3.65
N TRP A 52 4.29 -2.72 3.69
CA TRP A 52 2.92 -3.18 3.95
C TRP A 52 2.63 -3.44 5.42
N PHE A 53 3.65 -3.73 6.23
CA PHE A 53 3.48 -4.01 7.66
C PHE A 53 3.23 -2.74 8.48
N ALA A 54 4.01 -1.68 8.24
CA ALA A 54 3.89 -0.44 9.00
C ALA A 54 2.47 0.16 8.98
N PRO A 55 1.76 0.25 7.82
CA PRO A 55 0.39 0.77 7.77
C PRO A 55 -0.65 -0.08 8.51
N GLN A 56 -0.32 -1.31 8.90
CA GLN A 56 -1.25 -2.16 9.65
C GLN A 56 -1.23 -1.86 11.16
N ILE A 57 -0.15 -1.23 11.65
CA ILE A 57 -0.03 -0.86 13.07
C ILE A 57 -0.54 0.58 13.25
N THR A 58 -1.85 0.74 13.13
CA THR A 58 -2.52 2.05 13.25
C THR A 58 -3.75 1.96 14.14
N MET A 59 -4.18 3.10 14.67
CA MET A 59 -5.44 3.19 15.43
C MET A 59 -6.64 2.75 14.59
N THR A 60 -6.63 3.03 13.30
CA THR A 60 -7.67 2.54 12.36
C THR A 60 -7.69 1.01 12.30
N GLY A 61 -6.51 0.37 12.27
CA GLY A 61 -6.40 -1.10 12.31
C GLY A 61 -6.93 -1.67 13.62
N VAL A 62 -6.59 -1.07 14.76
CA VAL A 62 -7.11 -1.46 16.07
C VAL A 62 -8.64 -1.30 16.12
N PHE A 63 -9.15 -0.15 15.68
CA PHE A 63 -10.60 0.10 15.62
C PHE A 63 -11.32 -0.93 14.75
N THR A 64 -10.80 -1.23 13.56
CA THR A 64 -11.38 -2.26 12.68
C THR A 64 -11.37 -3.64 13.34
N GLY A 65 -10.28 -3.99 14.02
CA GLY A 65 -10.18 -5.25 14.76
C GLY A 65 -11.20 -5.38 15.90
N THR A 66 -11.55 -4.27 16.55
CA THR A 66 -12.53 -4.28 17.64
C THR A 66 -13.98 -4.40 17.16
N LEU A 67 -14.28 -4.17 15.89
CA LEU A 67 -15.64 -4.26 15.35
C LEU A 67 -16.29 -5.63 15.61
N ALA A 68 -15.52 -6.71 15.51
CA ALA A 68 -16.04 -8.04 15.79
C ALA A 68 -16.58 -8.16 17.23
N ILE A 69 -15.90 -7.54 18.19
CA ILE A 69 -16.30 -7.53 19.61
C ILE A 69 -17.52 -6.61 19.81
N THR A 70 -17.52 -5.42 19.21
CA THR A 70 -18.64 -4.45 19.32
C THR A 70 -19.92 -4.98 18.67
N LEU A 71 -19.80 -5.86 17.68
CA LEU A 71 -20.92 -6.57 17.05
C LEU A 71 -21.42 -7.78 17.86
N GLY A 72 -20.88 -8.01 19.05
CA GLY A 72 -21.38 -9.01 20.00
C GLY A 72 -20.63 -10.34 20.01
N LEU A 73 -19.50 -10.46 19.29
CA LEU A 73 -18.66 -11.64 19.37
C LEU A 73 -17.79 -11.61 20.64
N GLY A 74 -17.65 -12.76 21.31
CA GLY A 74 -16.66 -12.90 22.39
C GLY A 74 -15.25 -12.77 21.85
N LEU A 75 -14.27 -12.42 22.72
CA LEU A 75 -12.89 -12.15 22.33
C LEU A 75 -12.28 -13.26 21.45
N TRP A 76 -12.38 -14.52 21.87
CA TRP A 76 -11.78 -15.64 21.14
C TRP A 76 -12.43 -15.89 19.78
N LEU A 77 -13.77 -15.78 19.73
CA LEU A 77 -14.50 -15.92 18.47
C LEU A 77 -14.24 -14.74 17.55
N GLY A 78 -14.12 -13.53 18.08
CA GLY A 78 -13.72 -12.33 17.33
C GLY A 78 -12.32 -12.47 16.72
N LEU A 79 -11.34 -12.91 17.52
CA LEU A 79 -9.98 -13.17 17.02
C LEU A 79 -9.97 -14.25 15.92
N ALA A 80 -10.69 -15.35 16.11
CA ALA A 80 -10.79 -16.39 15.10
C ALA A 80 -11.46 -15.88 13.81
N ALA A 81 -12.55 -15.11 13.90
CA ALA A 81 -13.24 -14.54 12.76
C ALA A 81 -12.34 -13.56 11.98
N VAL A 82 -11.63 -12.69 12.67
CA VAL A 82 -10.67 -11.75 12.05
C VAL A 82 -9.54 -12.53 11.38
N ALA A 83 -8.94 -13.51 12.03
CA ALA A 83 -7.86 -14.31 11.46
C ALA A 83 -8.31 -15.07 10.20
N ILE A 84 -9.44 -15.78 10.26
CA ILE A 84 -9.98 -16.53 9.12
C ILE A 84 -10.35 -15.56 7.98
N GLY A 85 -11.05 -14.48 8.28
CA GLY A 85 -11.44 -13.48 7.29
C GLY A 85 -10.23 -12.85 6.61
N THR A 86 -9.19 -12.52 7.37
CA THR A 86 -7.93 -11.98 6.83
C THR A 86 -7.23 -12.99 5.94
N ILE A 87 -7.14 -14.26 6.34
CA ILE A 87 -6.52 -15.32 5.51
C ILE A 87 -7.30 -15.46 4.20
N ILE A 88 -8.62 -15.63 4.26
CA ILE A 88 -9.46 -15.79 3.06
C ILE A 88 -9.37 -14.56 2.16
N GLY A 89 -9.44 -13.35 2.72
CA GLY A 89 -9.38 -12.10 1.96
C GLY A 89 -8.01 -11.83 1.36
N SER A 90 -6.92 -12.25 2.01
CA SER A 90 -5.56 -12.01 1.50
C SER A 90 -5.14 -12.95 0.39
N LEU A 91 -5.73 -14.14 0.25
CA LEU A 91 -5.38 -15.10 -0.81
C LEU A 91 -5.55 -14.54 -2.23
N PRO A 92 -6.71 -13.98 -2.64
CA PRO A 92 -6.86 -13.39 -3.96
C PRO A 92 -5.95 -12.18 -4.16
N VAL A 93 -5.75 -11.36 -3.12
CA VAL A 93 -4.84 -10.21 -3.17
C VAL A 93 -3.41 -10.66 -3.40
N ALA A 94 -2.93 -11.66 -2.64
CA ALA A 94 -1.59 -12.23 -2.81
C ALA A 94 -1.37 -12.75 -4.24
N TYR A 95 -2.37 -13.44 -4.82
CA TYR A 95 -2.31 -13.90 -6.20
C TYR A 95 -2.19 -12.72 -7.19
N LEU A 96 -3.04 -11.71 -7.06
CA LEU A 96 -3.03 -10.54 -7.95
C LEU A 96 -1.76 -9.71 -7.82
N CYS A 97 -1.16 -9.63 -6.62
CA CYS A 97 0.11 -8.93 -6.39
C CYS A 97 1.28 -9.52 -7.19
N THR A 98 1.20 -10.80 -7.62
CA THR A 98 2.24 -11.39 -8.48
C THR A 98 2.27 -10.80 -9.89
N TRP A 99 1.23 -10.13 -10.31
CA TRP A 99 1.11 -9.58 -11.67
C TRP A 99 1.91 -8.28 -11.83
N GLY A 100 2.02 -7.45 -10.79
CA GLY A 100 2.79 -6.23 -10.83
C GLY A 100 4.24 -6.43 -11.31
N PRO A 101 5.04 -7.30 -10.67
CA PRO A 101 6.39 -7.61 -11.12
C PRO A 101 6.47 -8.19 -12.54
N ARG A 102 5.45 -8.94 -12.96
CA ARG A 102 5.40 -9.56 -14.31
C ARG A 102 5.12 -8.54 -15.40
N THR A 103 4.21 -7.61 -15.17
CA THR A 103 3.76 -6.63 -16.17
C THR A 103 4.53 -5.31 -16.07
N GLY A 104 5.18 -5.04 -14.95
CA GLY A 104 5.82 -3.75 -14.67
C GLY A 104 4.82 -2.61 -14.46
N THR A 105 3.54 -2.92 -14.24
CA THR A 105 2.48 -1.93 -14.05
C THR A 105 1.78 -2.10 -12.71
N ALA A 106 1.18 -1.02 -12.21
CA ALA A 106 0.35 -1.05 -11.03
C ALA A 106 -0.91 -1.92 -11.24
N GLN A 107 -1.56 -2.32 -10.14
CA GLN A 107 -2.68 -3.25 -10.18
C GLN A 107 -3.91 -2.69 -10.93
N LEU A 108 -4.19 -1.39 -10.79
CA LEU A 108 -5.32 -0.76 -11.46
C LEU A 108 -5.18 -0.75 -12.99
N PRO A 109 -4.05 -0.34 -13.62
CA PRO A 109 -3.84 -0.53 -15.04
C PRO A 109 -3.94 -1.99 -15.49
N ASN A 110 -3.46 -2.95 -14.69
CA ASN A 110 -3.58 -4.38 -14.98
C ASN A 110 -5.03 -4.86 -15.01
N SER A 111 -5.92 -4.27 -14.23
CA SER A 111 -7.34 -4.62 -14.23
C SER A 111 -8.01 -4.40 -15.59
N ARG A 112 -7.41 -3.58 -16.47
CA ARG A 112 -7.87 -3.37 -17.84
C ARG A 112 -7.89 -4.67 -18.67
N MET A 113 -7.03 -5.64 -18.35
CA MET A 113 -7.05 -6.94 -19.02
C MET A 113 -8.31 -7.74 -18.72
N ALA A 114 -8.88 -7.58 -17.51
CA ALA A 114 -10.10 -8.26 -17.11
C ALA A 114 -11.37 -7.46 -17.46
N PHE A 115 -11.34 -6.15 -17.30
CA PHE A 115 -12.51 -5.27 -17.43
C PHE A 115 -12.60 -4.55 -18.78
N GLY A 116 -11.51 -4.55 -19.58
CA GLY A 116 -11.48 -3.84 -20.87
C GLY A 116 -11.84 -2.36 -20.73
N PRO A 117 -12.80 -1.84 -21.53
CA PRO A 117 -13.26 -0.46 -21.42
C PRO A 117 -13.92 -0.12 -20.08
N LEU A 118 -14.45 -1.12 -19.36
CA LEU A 118 -15.09 -0.95 -18.05
C LEU A 118 -14.10 -0.76 -16.91
N VAL A 119 -12.79 -0.63 -17.18
CA VAL A 119 -11.75 -0.32 -16.18
C VAL A 119 -12.04 0.96 -15.39
N VAL A 120 -12.85 1.86 -15.93
CA VAL A 120 -13.31 3.06 -15.22
C VAL A 120 -14.07 2.70 -13.93
N LEU A 121 -14.83 1.60 -13.91
CA LEU A 121 -15.59 1.18 -12.74
C LEU A 121 -14.68 0.83 -11.53
N PRO A 122 -13.73 -0.12 -11.64
CA PRO A 122 -12.79 -0.36 -10.56
C PRO A 122 -11.93 0.89 -10.23
N GLY A 123 -11.65 1.76 -11.21
CA GLY A 123 -10.96 3.02 -10.99
C GLY A 123 -11.72 3.97 -10.07
N VAL A 124 -13.01 4.18 -10.34
CA VAL A 124 -13.87 5.02 -9.50
C VAL A 124 -14.04 4.43 -8.11
N LEU A 125 -14.24 3.11 -8.00
CA LEU A 125 -14.35 2.43 -6.71
C LEU A 125 -13.05 2.56 -5.89
N GLN A 126 -11.90 2.40 -6.52
CA GLN A 126 -10.59 2.60 -5.89
C GLN A 126 -10.42 4.04 -5.39
N TRP A 127 -10.81 5.02 -6.21
CA TRP A 127 -10.71 6.43 -5.84
C TRP A 127 -11.60 6.78 -4.66
N LEU A 128 -12.87 6.33 -4.66
CA LEU A 128 -13.79 6.52 -3.53
C LEU A 128 -13.27 5.84 -2.26
N SER A 129 -12.74 4.63 -2.39
CA SER A 129 -12.12 3.91 -1.27
C SER A 129 -10.93 4.68 -0.69
N SER A 130 -10.08 5.26 -1.55
CA SER A 130 -8.94 6.05 -1.11
C SER A 130 -9.38 7.29 -0.34
N ILE A 131 -10.41 8.02 -0.81
CA ILE A 131 -10.97 9.18 -0.11
C ILE A 131 -11.51 8.77 1.28
N ALA A 132 -12.21 7.63 1.35
CA ALA A 132 -12.73 7.15 2.63
C ALA A 132 -11.62 6.79 3.62
N TRP A 133 -10.55 6.14 3.15
CA TRP A 133 -9.37 5.82 3.98
C TRP A 133 -8.62 7.08 4.41
N ASP A 134 -8.41 8.05 3.53
CA ASP A 134 -7.79 9.34 3.87
C ASP A 134 -8.61 10.09 4.91
N GLY A 135 -9.94 10.05 4.80
CA GLY A 135 -10.85 10.60 5.81
C GLY A 135 -10.66 9.94 7.19
N LEU A 136 -10.56 8.61 7.25
CA LEU A 136 -10.33 7.89 8.51
C LEU A 136 -8.95 8.20 9.10
N VAL A 137 -7.91 8.23 8.29
CA VAL A 137 -6.54 8.58 8.73
C VAL A 137 -6.51 10.03 9.22
N GLY A 138 -7.15 10.95 8.51
CA GLY A 138 -7.26 12.35 8.89
C GLY A 138 -8.00 12.53 10.22
N LEU A 139 -9.08 11.76 10.43
CA LEU A 139 -9.86 11.78 11.68
C LEU A 139 -9.01 11.32 12.87
N PHE A 140 -8.50 10.09 12.84
CA PHE A 140 -7.76 9.52 13.97
C PHE A 140 -6.40 10.19 14.17
N GLY A 141 -5.66 10.45 13.08
CA GLY A 141 -4.37 11.14 13.14
C GLY A 141 -4.52 12.58 13.59
N GLY A 142 -5.56 13.27 13.11
CA GLY A 142 -5.90 14.64 13.50
C GLY A 142 -6.28 14.74 14.97
N GLU A 143 -7.09 13.81 15.49
CA GLU A 143 -7.47 13.79 16.90
C GLU A 143 -6.24 13.53 17.80
N ALA A 144 -5.42 12.56 17.46
CA ALA A 144 -4.19 12.27 18.19
C ALA A 144 -3.25 13.47 18.21
N LEU A 145 -3.04 14.14 17.07
CA LEU A 145 -2.19 15.31 16.97
C LEU A 145 -2.75 16.52 17.72
N ALA A 146 -4.06 16.73 17.64
CA ALA A 146 -4.75 17.81 18.37
C ALA A 146 -4.58 17.66 19.88
N LEU A 147 -4.75 16.45 20.40
CA LEU A 147 -4.55 16.13 21.82
C LEU A 147 -3.09 16.29 22.25
N LEU A 148 -2.15 15.85 21.41
CA LEU A 148 -0.72 15.91 21.71
C LEU A 148 -0.18 17.34 21.76
N LEU A 149 -0.61 18.20 20.83
CA LEU A 149 -0.10 19.57 20.67
C LEU A 149 -1.00 20.65 21.28
N GLY A 150 -2.22 20.29 21.74
CA GLY A 150 -3.18 21.26 22.26
C GLY A 150 -3.71 22.23 21.21
N ILE A 151 -3.72 21.82 19.91
CA ILE A 151 -4.19 22.64 18.80
C ILE A 151 -5.63 22.28 18.39
N PRO A 152 -6.34 23.18 17.69
CA PRO A 152 -7.68 22.90 17.19
C PRO A 152 -7.69 21.67 16.25
N PHE A 153 -8.70 20.81 16.37
CA PHE A 153 -8.84 19.58 15.59
C PHE A 153 -8.71 19.79 14.07
N TRP A 154 -9.40 20.80 13.53
CA TRP A 154 -9.36 21.11 12.10
C TRP A 154 -7.93 21.42 11.60
N LEU A 155 -7.13 22.11 12.43
CA LEU A 155 -5.73 22.43 12.08
C LEU A 155 -4.87 21.18 12.12
N ALA A 156 -5.07 20.31 13.10
CA ALA A 156 -4.38 19.02 13.19
C ALA A 156 -4.66 18.13 11.97
N VAL A 157 -5.93 18.05 11.55
CA VAL A 157 -6.34 17.31 10.34
C VAL A 157 -5.65 17.87 9.09
N LEU A 158 -5.62 19.20 8.93
CA LEU A 158 -4.93 19.84 7.81
C LEU A 158 -3.43 19.51 7.80
N ILE A 159 -2.77 19.50 8.95
CA ILE A 159 -1.35 19.14 9.07
C ILE A 159 -1.14 17.68 8.65
N VAL A 160 -1.94 16.75 9.18
CA VAL A 160 -1.82 15.32 8.87
C VAL A 160 -2.02 15.05 7.37
N LEU A 161 -3.11 15.55 6.79
CA LEU A 161 -3.42 15.33 5.38
C LEU A 161 -2.41 16.03 4.45
N SER A 162 -1.92 17.22 4.82
CA SER A 162 -0.88 17.91 4.06
C SER A 162 0.44 17.15 4.09
N ALA A 163 0.86 16.65 5.26
CA ALA A 163 2.06 15.86 5.40
C ALA A 163 1.98 14.55 4.56
N GLN A 164 0.83 13.88 4.61
CA GLN A 164 0.57 12.69 3.79
C GLN A 164 0.62 13.01 2.30
N GLY A 165 0.00 14.10 1.85
CA GLY A 165 0.02 14.54 0.45
C GLY A 165 1.44 14.87 -0.02
N ILE A 166 2.24 15.56 0.80
CA ILE A 166 3.64 15.87 0.48
C ILE A 166 4.45 14.57 0.32
N VAL A 167 4.34 13.65 1.28
CA VAL A 167 5.05 12.35 1.20
C VAL A 167 4.63 11.58 -0.05
N GLY A 168 3.32 11.55 -0.35
CA GLY A 168 2.79 10.89 -1.55
C GLY A 168 3.27 11.52 -2.86
N PHE A 169 3.43 12.85 -2.89
CA PHE A 169 3.91 13.58 -4.07
C PHE A 169 5.35 13.19 -4.47
N PHE A 170 6.23 12.95 -3.50
CA PHE A 170 7.60 12.52 -3.78
C PHE A 170 7.72 11.03 -4.14
N GLY A 171 6.65 10.26 -4.01
CA GLY A 171 6.56 8.90 -4.51
C GLY A 171 7.22 7.83 -3.63
N TYR A 172 7.48 6.68 -4.25
CA TYR A 172 7.82 5.43 -3.59
C TYR A 172 9.03 5.50 -2.63
N GLU A 173 10.11 6.16 -3.03
CA GLU A 173 11.34 6.19 -2.23
C GLU A 173 11.18 6.96 -0.92
N VAL A 174 10.45 8.08 -0.95
CA VAL A 174 10.17 8.87 0.26
C VAL A 174 9.19 8.13 1.17
N ILE A 175 8.13 7.55 0.60
CA ILE A 175 7.17 6.73 1.34
C ILE A 175 7.92 5.60 2.06
N HIS A 176 8.81 4.90 1.35
CA HIS A 176 9.56 3.80 1.93
C HIS A 176 10.49 4.23 3.07
N ARG A 177 11.18 5.37 2.92
CA ARG A 177 12.06 5.92 3.99
C ARG A 177 11.26 6.30 5.23
N VAL A 178 10.14 7.01 5.04
CA VAL A 178 9.26 7.41 6.14
C VAL A 178 8.72 6.18 6.86
N GLN A 179 8.24 5.19 6.13
CA GLN A 179 7.72 3.96 6.72
C GLN A 179 8.80 3.13 7.43
N ALA A 180 10.02 3.06 6.88
CA ALA A 180 11.14 2.38 7.54
C ALA A 180 11.47 3.02 8.89
N VAL A 181 11.43 4.36 8.99
CA VAL A 181 11.65 5.08 10.26
C VAL A 181 10.51 4.83 11.25
N LEU A 182 9.27 4.79 10.77
CA LEU A 182 8.08 4.58 11.62
C LEU A 182 7.92 3.12 12.09
N THR A 183 8.62 2.16 11.47
CA THR A 183 8.53 0.73 11.82
C THR A 183 9.52 0.32 12.92
N VAL A 184 10.50 1.16 13.24
CA VAL A 184 11.52 0.95 14.30
C VAL A 184 11.01 1.52 15.61
#